data_22b5841e56ef3c74d2e378f4fea4cd3e
#
_entry.id   22b5841e56ef3c74d2e378f4fea4cd3e
#
_cell.length_a   1.000
_cell.length_b   1.000
_cell.length_c   1.000
_cell.angle_alpha   90.00
_cell.angle_beta   90.00
_cell.angle_gamma   90.00
#
_symmetry.space_group_name_H-M   'P 1'
#
loop_
_entity.id
_entity.type
_entity.pdbx_description
1 polymer ?
#
loop_
_entity_poly.entity_id
_entity_poly.type
_entity_poly.pdbx_seq_one_letter_code
_entity_poly.pdbx_strand_id
1 'polypeptide(L)'
;MIQKNFFKIIFLSMLIVGCTATPPQQPDNICSIFKEKNSWYKAAIRTEKRWKLPPYVLMSFVFQESSYNAKAKPERDKLLGFIPWFRPSSAKGYSQALEKTWEDYQDETGN
;
A
#
# COMPACT_ATOMS: atom_id res chain seq x y z
N MET A 1 42.51 14.69 0.73
CA MET A 1 41.28 15.47 0.90
C MET A 1 40.14 14.93 0.03
N ILE A 2 40.35 14.71 -1.25
CA ILE A 2 39.35 14.18 -2.21
C ILE A 2 38.90 12.74 -1.88
N GLN A 3 39.82 11.89 -1.42
CA GLN A 3 39.55 10.48 -1.14
C GLN A 3 38.63 10.25 0.08
N LYS A 4 38.68 11.10 1.11
CA LYS A 4 37.80 11.03 2.29
C LYS A 4 36.37 11.47 1.97
N ASN A 5 36.22 12.41 1.06
CA ASN A 5 34.88 12.90 0.64
C ASN A 5 34.20 11.92 -0.34
N PHE A 6 34.99 11.25 -1.17
CA PHE A 6 34.47 10.21 -2.09
C PHE A 6 33.89 9.02 -1.32
N PHE A 7 34.52 8.59 -0.24
CA PHE A 7 34.04 7.51 0.63
C PHE A 7 32.75 7.90 1.38
N LYS A 8 32.62 9.18 1.80
CA LYS A 8 31.40 9.70 2.43
C LYS A 8 30.23 9.77 1.45
N ILE A 9 30.47 10.12 0.20
CA ILE A 9 29.44 10.19 -0.85
C ILE A 9 28.95 8.79 -1.21
N ILE A 10 29.85 7.80 -1.32
CA ILE A 10 29.46 6.40 -1.57
C ILE A 10 28.67 5.83 -0.39
N PHE A 11 29.05 6.13 0.85
CA PHE A 11 28.32 5.67 2.03
C PHE A 11 26.93 6.31 2.15
N LEU A 12 26.78 7.57 1.76
CA LEU A 12 25.51 8.28 1.78
C LEU A 12 24.54 7.79 0.67
N SER A 13 25.06 7.36 -0.49
CA SER A 13 24.24 6.84 -1.58
C SER A 13 23.68 5.44 -1.29
N MET A 14 24.27 4.70 -0.35
CA MET A 14 23.84 3.34 0.02
C MET A 14 22.64 3.33 0.99
N LEU A 15 22.27 4.50 1.55
CA LEU A 15 21.15 4.63 2.48
C LEU A 15 19.79 4.87 1.82
N ILE A 16 19.72 4.94 0.49
CA ILE A 16 18.44 5.15 -0.25
C ILE A 16 17.87 3.83 -0.77
N VAL A 17 17.98 2.76 0.02
CA VAL A 17 17.17 1.57 -0.24
C VAL A 17 15.81 1.81 0.41
N GLY A 18 14.97 2.55 -0.28
CA GLY A 18 13.57 2.72 0.13
C GLY A 18 12.88 1.36 0.12
N CYS A 19 12.24 1.00 1.25
CA CYS A 19 11.31 -0.12 1.30
C CYS A 19 10.18 0.13 0.31
N THR A 20 10.26 -0.44 -0.89
CA THR A 20 9.16 -0.41 -1.85
C THR A 20 8.21 -1.54 -1.50
N ALA A 21 6.99 -1.21 -1.09
CA ALA A 21 5.93 -2.19 -0.91
C ALA A 21 5.51 -2.72 -2.30
N THR A 22 5.93 -3.94 -2.62
CA THR A 22 5.58 -4.61 -3.87
C THR A 22 4.37 -5.54 -3.68
N PRO A 23 3.49 -5.66 -4.68
CA PRO A 23 2.44 -6.69 -4.68
C PRO A 23 3.03 -8.11 -4.51
N PRO A 24 2.26 -9.06 -3.97
CA PRO A 24 2.71 -10.45 -3.84
C PRO A 24 2.91 -11.10 -5.21
N GLN A 25 3.83 -12.06 -5.28
CA GLN A 25 4.17 -12.74 -6.54
C GLN A 25 3.07 -13.67 -7.06
N GLN A 26 2.27 -14.25 -6.16
CA GLN A 26 1.13 -15.11 -6.49
C GLN A 26 -0.16 -14.54 -5.86
N PRO A 27 -0.76 -13.53 -6.50
CA PRO A 27 -1.88 -12.78 -5.92
C PRO A 27 -3.19 -13.59 -5.81
N ASP A 28 -3.30 -14.70 -6.50
CA ASP A 28 -4.42 -15.63 -6.50
C ASP A 28 -4.31 -16.73 -5.42
N ASN A 29 -3.19 -16.80 -4.71
CA ASN A 29 -2.93 -17.83 -3.71
C ASN A 29 -2.69 -17.20 -2.33
N ILE A 30 -3.71 -17.20 -1.48
CA ILE A 30 -3.67 -16.61 -0.14
C ILE A 30 -2.58 -17.23 0.76
N CYS A 31 -2.34 -18.54 0.64
CA CYS A 31 -1.30 -19.21 1.43
C CYS A 31 0.10 -18.73 1.02
N SER A 32 0.33 -18.54 -0.26
CA SER A 32 1.59 -17.98 -0.79
C SER A 32 1.76 -16.52 -0.37
N ILE A 33 0.69 -15.73 -0.45
CA ILE A 33 0.70 -14.34 0.02
C ILE A 33 1.12 -14.26 1.48
N PHE A 34 0.52 -15.06 2.36
CA PHE A 34 0.81 -15.02 3.78
C PHE A 34 2.20 -15.55 4.16
N LYS A 35 2.75 -16.46 3.36
CA LYS A 35 4.15 -16.88 3.50
C LYS A 35 5.13 -15.76 3.09
N GLU A 36 4.86 -15.09 1.99
CA GLU A 36 5.68 -13.98 1.48
C GLU A 36 5.54 -12.73 2.36
N LYS A 37 4.32 -12.39 2.78
CA LYS A 37 3.95 -11.19 3.54
C LYS A 37 3.43 -11.54 4.93
N ASN A 38 4.28 -12.06 5.80
CA ASN A 38 3.87 -12.49 7.15
C ASN A 38 3.20 -11.36 7.98
N SER A 39 3.60 -10.12 7.78
CA SER A 39 2.95 -8.96 8.42
C SER A 39 1.47 -8.82 8.02
N TRP A 40 1.13 -9.16 6.77
CA TRP A 40 -0.24 -9.16 6.30
C TRP A 40 -1.07 -10.27 6.95
N TYR A 41 -0.50 -11.46 7.11
CA TYR A 41 -1.15 -12.52 7.87
C TYR A 41 -1.50 -12.07 9.28
N LYS A 42 -0.53 -11.51 10.00
CA LYS A 42 -0.75 -11.00 11.37
C LYS A 42 -1.82 -9.90 11.41
N ALA A 43 -1.85 -9.01 10.43
CA ALA A 43 -2.87 -7.97 10.32
C ALA A 43 -4.26 -8.56 10.04
N ALA A 44 -4.36 -9.54 9.12
CA ALA A 44 -5.60 -10.22 8.79
C ALA A 44 -6.20 -10.97 10.00
N ILE A 45 -5.37 -11.66 10.78
CA ILE A 45 -5.82 -12.34 12.01
C ILE A 45 -6.28 -11.34 13.08
N ARG A 46 -5.62 -10.19 13.23
CA ARG A 46 -6.11 -9.14 14.15
C ARG A 46 -7.47 -8.58 13.70
N THR A 47 -7.64 -8.39 12.40
CA THR A 47 -8.92 -7.94 11.81
C THR A 47 -10.03 -8.96 12.06
N GLU A 48 -9.76 -10.25 11.86
CA GLU A 48 -10.71 -11.33 12.15
C GLU A 48 -11.14 -11.34 13.62
N LYS A 49 -10.18 -11.23 14.54
CA LYS A 49 -10.49 -11.20 15.98
C LYS A 49 -11.35 -10.01 16.37
N ARG A 50 -11.07 -8.82 15.81
CA ARG A 50 -11.76 -7.58 16.15
C ARG A 50 -13.13 -7.47 15.48
N TRP A 51 -13.21 -7.78 14.18
CA TRP A 51 -14.35 -7.48 13.32
C TRP A 51 -15.11 -8.73 12.85
N LYS A 52 -14.63 -9.92 13.19
CA LYS A 52 -15.17 -11.21 12.70
C LYS A 52 -15.16 -11.35 11.18
N LEU A 53 -14.23 -10.65 10.53
CA LEU A 53 -14.03 -10.70 9.09
C LEU A 53 -12.97 -11.76 8.75
N PRO A 54 -13.33 -12.87 8.08
CA PRO A 54 -12.38 -13.91 7.74
C PRO A 54 -11.22 -13.39 6.86
N PRO A 55 -9.98 -13.86 7.05
CA PRO A 55 -8.82 -13.40 6.29
C PRO A 55 -8.98 -13.47 4.77
N TYR A 56 -9.62 -14.50 4.26
CA TYR A 56 -9.84 -14.66 2.81
C TYR A 56 -10.80 -13.60 2.25
N VAL A 57 -11.80 -13.19 3.02
CA VAL A 57 -12.72 -12.12 2.62
C VAL A 57 -12.00 -10.78 2.57
N LEU A 58 -11.22 -10.47 3.62
CA LEU A 58 -10.40 -9.27 3.66
C LEU A 58 -9.43 -9.20 2.46
N MET A 59 -8.73 -10.30 2.18
CA MET A 59 -7.77 -10.36 1.10
C MET A 59 -8.40 -10.25 -0.28
N SER A 60 -9.59 -10.87 -0.47
CA SER A 60 -10.35 -10.73 -1.71
C SER A 60 -10.80 -9.29 -1.95
N PHE A 61 -11.24 -8.60 -0.90
CA PHE A 61 -11.60 -7.18 -0.97
C PHE A 61 -10.38 -6.33 -1.37
N VAL A 62 -9.27 -6.49 -0.70
CA VAL A 62 -8.02 -5.76 -1.00
C VAL A 62 -7.53 -6.03 -2.44
N PHE A 63 -7.67 -7.26 -2.91
CA PHE A 63 -7.34 -7.61 -4.29
C PHE A 63 -8.24 -6.88 -5.29
N GLN A 64 -9.54 -6.88 -5.05
CA GLN A 64 -10.52 -6.21 -5.91
C GLN A 64 -10.27 -4.70 -5.97
N GLU A 65 -9.95 -4.08 -4.83
CA GLU A 65 -9.78 -2.62 -4.75
C GLU A 65 -8.45 -2.11 -5.31
N SER A 66 -7.38 -2.86 -5.17
CA SER A 66 -6.04 -2.35 -5.49
C SER A 66 -5.11 -3.35 -6.16
N SER A 67 -5.53 -4.60 -6.36
CA SER A 67 -4.64 -5.71 -6.79
C SER A 67 -3.38 -5.79 -5.90
N TYR A 68 -3.55 -5.55 -4.60
CA TYR A 68 -2.47 -5.49 -3.60
C TYR A 68 -1.43 -4.38 -3.83
N ASN A 69 -1.78 -3.34 -4.56
CA ASN A 69 -0.88 -2.22 -4.81
C ASN A 69 -1.09 -1.11 -3.76
N ALA A 70 -0.08 -0.90 -2.91
CA ALA A 70 -0.10 0.15 -1.89
C ALA A 70 -0.23 1.58 -2.46
N LYS A 71 0.19 1.76 -3.71
CA LYS A 71 0.18 3.05 -4.41
C LYS A 71 -1.00 3.21 -5.35
N ALA A 72 -1.97 2.27 -5.33
CA ALA A 72 -3.16 2.36 -6.15
C ALA A 72 -3.91 3.67 -5.91
N LYS A 73 -4.26 4.34 -6.99
CA LYS A 73 -5.05 5.57 -7.03
C LYS A 73 -5.92 5.54 -8.28
N PRO A 74 -7.11 6.17 -8.27
CA PRO A 74 -7.89 6.35 -9.48
C PRO A 74 -7.06 7.06 -10.55
N GLU A 75 -7.32 6.74 -11.80
CA GLU A 75 -6.73 7.45 -12.93
C GLU A 75 -7.12 8.92 -12.90
N ARG A 76 -6.24 9.76 -13.44
CA ARG A 76 -6.53 11.18 -13.60
C ARG A 76 -7.39 11.37 -14.84
N ASP A 77 -8.39 12.24 -14.72
CA ASP A 77 -9.06 12.75 -15.91
C ASP A 77 -8.05 13.46 -16.80
N LYS A 78 -8.24 13.31 -18.11
CA LYS A 78 -7.35 13.91 -19.09
C LYS A 78 -8.05 15.09 -19.76
N LEU A 79 -7.46 16.27 -19.62
CA LEU A 79 -7.87 17.44 -20.38
C LEU A 79 -7.36 17.28 -21.83
N LEU A 80 -8.25 17.49 -22.81
CA LEU A 80 -7.96 17.35 -24.25
C LEU A 80 -7.47 15.94 -24.63
N GLY A 81 -7.74 14.93 -23.81
CA GLY A 81 -7.39 13.53 -24.08
C GLY A 81 -5.96 13.10 -23.72
N PHE A 82 -5.04 14.02 -23.37
CA PHE A 82 -3.65 13.71 -23.10
C PHE A 82 -3.00 14.44 -21.91
N ILE A 83 -3.56 15.56 -21.46
CA ILE A 83 -3.00 16.33 -20.33
C ILE A 83 -3.58 15.79 -19.01
N PRO A 84 -2.77 15.24 -18.07
CA PRO A 84 -3.28 14.82 -16.77
C PRO A 84 -3.84 16.01 -16.02
N TRP A 85 -5.12 15.95 -15.65
CA TRP A 85 -5.83 17.03 -14.98
C TRP A 85 -5.99 16.73 -13.48
N PHE A 86 -7.18 16.39 -13.04
CA PHE A 86 -7.44 16.08 -11.64
C PHE A 86 -7.85 14.61 -11.45
N ARG A 87 -7.89 14.14 -10.19
CA ARG A 87 -8.41 12.82 -9.86
C ARG A 87 -9.88 12.95 -9.43
N PRO A 88 -10.78 12.13 -9.97
CA PRO A 88 -12.20 12.18 -9.60
C PRO A 88 -12.47 11.74 -8.16
N SER A 89 -11.51 11.09 -7.51
CA SER A 89 -11.67 10.55 -6.17
C SER A 89 -10.36 10.65 -5.37
N SER A 90 -10.49 10.81 -4.06
CA SER A 90 -9.38 10.75 -3.11
C SER A 90 -8.99 9.32 -2.69
N ALA A 91 -9.65 8.29 -3.24
CA ALA A 91 -9.37 6.90 -2.94
C ALA A 91 -7.90 6.56 -3.16
N LYS A 92 -7.29 5.85 -2.20
CA LYS A 92 -5.87 5.49 -2.26
C LYS A 92 -5.56 4.22 -1.46
N GLY A 93 -4.45 3.58 -1.84
CA GLY A 93 -3.86 2.47 -1.11
C GLY A 93 -4.56 1.13 -1.32
N TYR A 94 -4.30 0.20 -0.44
CA TYR A 94 -4.79 -1.17 -0.53
C TYR A 94 -6.31 -1.31 -0.52
N SER A 95 -6.99 -0.53 0.31
CA SER A 95 -8.44 -0.57 0.49
C SER A 95 -9.18 0.45 -0.35
N GLN A 96 -8.48 1.31 -1.10
CA GLN A 96 -9.06 2.43 -1.85
C GLN A 96 -10.01 3.29 -0.98
N ALA A 97 -9.61 3.47 0.29
CA ALA A 97 -10.36 4.32 1.21
C ALA A 97 -10.30 5.79 0.79
N LEU A 98 -11.44 6.47 0.88
CA LEU A 98 -11.50 7.91 0.70
C LEU A 98 -10.79 8.59 1.88
N GLU A 99 -10.19 9.75 1.65
CA GLU A 99 -9.50 10.52 2.68
C GLU A 99 -10.39 10.81 3.88
N LYS A 100 -11.62 11.29 3.64
CA LYS A 100 -12.59 11.51 4.71
C LYS A 100 -12.93 10.24 5.50
N THR A 101 -13.12 9.12 4.85
CA THR A 101 -13.40 7.84 5.52
C THR A 101 -12.23 7.43 6.42
N TRP A 102 -11.01 7.71 5.98
CA TRP A 102 -9.81 7.43 6.77
C TRP A 102 -9.71 8.33 7.99
N GLU A 103 -10.01 9.63 7.84
CA GLU A 103 -10.07 10.60 8.95
C GLU A 103 -11.13 10.19 9.98
N ASP A 104 -12.36 9.89 9.54
CA ASP A 104 -13.44 9.43 10.41
C ASP A 104 -13.03 8.17 11.21
N TYR A 105 -12.36 7.21 10.56
CA TYR A 105 -11.85 6.01 11.22
C TYR A 105 -10.79 6.33 12.28
N GLN A 106 -9.87 7.24 11.99
CA GLN A 106 -8.84 7.65 12.96
C GLN A 106 -9.45 8.34 14.17
N ASP A 107 -10.44 9.22 13.95
CA ASP A 107 -11.15 9.92 15.02
C ASP A 107 -11.93 8.95 15.93
N GLU A 108 -12.59 7.94 15.35
CA GLU A 108 -13.35 6.95 16.13
C GLU A 108 -12.45 5.96 16.88
N THR A 109 -11.27 5.64 16.36
CA THR A 109 -10.41 4.58 16.93
C THR A 109 -9.23 5.12 17.71
N GLY A 110 -8.92 6.41 17.60
CA GLY A 110 -7.78 7.05 18.27
C GLY A 110 -6.41 6.63 17.70
N ASN A 111 -6.34 6.18 16.43
CA ASN A 111 -5.12 5.73 15.76
C ASN A 111 -4.62 6.75 14.74
#